data_7ebcbc0e7d61700c8cdfb831f7f50d37
#
_entry.id   7ebcbc0e7d61700c8cdfb831f7f50d37
#
_cell.length_a   1.000
_cell.length_b   1.000
_cell.length_c   1.000
_cell.angle_alpha   90.00
_cell.angle_beta   90.00
_cell.angle_gamma   90.00
#
_symmetry.space_group_name_H-M   'P 1'
#
loop_
_entity.id
_entity.type
_entity.pdbx_description
1 polymer ?
#
loop_
_entity_poly.entity_id
_entity_poly.type
_entity_poly.pdbx_seq_one_letter_code
_entity_poly.pdbx_strand_id
1 'polypeptide(L)'
;MEALKALANNGIWSLLTVVFIFLILCLLVKKGILSFKGHGLTLGTAESEAKIRNMQQLYAKTLLEGTIADIPEECEYYHKRFVISQCLDEVERMVRENHITDDDTYIETEYQIIYSIVLKHTVTDYFRKDEFKTYLHDLIEKLVKQLVKIRKQYS
;
A
#
# COMPACT_ATOMS: atom_id res chain seq x y z
N MET A 1 56.22 6.05 -27.04
CA MET A 1 55.22 4.96 -27.22
C MET A 1 54.69 4.36 -25.92
N GLU A 2 55.42 4.37 -24.83
CA GLU A 2 54.99 3.81 -23.53
C GLU A 2 53.88 4.63 -22.83
N ALA A 3 53.91 5.95 -22.88
CA ALA A 3 52.91 6.80 -22.27
C ALA A 3 51.50 6.62 -22.88
N LEU A 4 51.41 6.39 -24.18
CA LEU A 4 50.13 6.12 -24.88
C LEU A 4 49.57 4.75 -24.52
N LYS A 5 50.43 3.73 -24.27
CA LYS A 5 50.01 2.42 -23.79
C LYS A 5 49.53 2.47 -22.34
N ALA A 6 50.16 3.28 -21.50
CA ALA A 6 49.73 3.49 -20.10
C ALA A 6 48.37 4.22 -20.02
N LEU A 7 48.13 5.23 -20.86
CA LEU A 7 46.84 5.93 -20.95
C LEU A 7 45.73 5.01 -21.48
N ALA A 8 46.02 4.21 -22.51
CA ALA A 8 45.05 3.25 -23.04
C ALA A 8 44.70 2.16 -22.01
N ASN A 9 45.69 1.69 -21.25
CA ASN A 9 45.48 0.68 -20.24
C ASN A 9 44.65 1.22 -19.07
N ASN A 10 44.91 2.45 -18.59
CA ASN A 10 44.11 3.10 -17.55
C ASN A 10 42.68 3.41 -18.03
N GLY A 11 42.48 3.78 -19.30
CA GLY A 11 41.15 4.01 -19.87
C GLY A 11 40.33 2.73 -19.95
N ILE A 12 40.93 1.59 -20.32
CA ILE A 12 40.23 0.30 -20.39
C ILE A 12 39.84 -0.18 -19.00
N TRP A 13 40.71 -0.07 -18.02
CA TRP A 13 40.39 -0.42 -16.63
C TRP A 13 39.29 0.46 -16.03
N SER A 14 39.31 1.76 -16.30
CA SER A 14 38.26 2.70 -15.90
C SER A 14 36.91 2.32 -16.51
N LEU A 15 36.89 1.99 -17.80
CA LEU A 15 35.67 1.58 -18.50
C LEU A 15 35.11 0.25 -17.96
N LEU A 16 35.99 -0.73 -17.72
CA LEU A 16 35.60 -2.00 -17.09
C LEU A 16 35.02 -1.82 -15.69
N THR A 17 35.59 -0.91 -14.90
CA THR A 17 35.09 -0.60 -13.56
C THR A 17 33.67 0.02 -13.62
N VAL A 18 33.46 0.95 -14.53
CA VAL A 18 32.12 1.58 -14.72
C VAL A 18 31.08 0.54 -15.15
N VAL A 19 31.43 -0.33 -16.11
CA VAL A 19 30.53 -1.41 -16.57
C VAL A 19 30.22 -2.38 -15.44
N PHE A 20 31.23 -2.73 -14.62
CA PHE A 20 31.05 -3.64 -13.49
C PHE A 20 30.13 -3.03 -12.41
N ILE A 21 30.33 -1.76 -12.07
CA ILE A 21 29.44 -1.03 -11.15
C ILE A 21 28.01 -0.98 -11.69
N PHE A 22 27.85 -0.71 -12.99
CA PHE A 22 26.53 -0.68 -13.61
C PHE A 22 25.84 -2.04 -13.58
N LEU A 23 26.57 -3.14 -13.84
CA LEU A 23 26.04 -4.50 -13.73
C LEU A 23 25.62 -4.84 -12.29
N ILE A 24 26.42 -4.45 -11.30
CA ILE A 24 26.07 -4.64 -9.88
C ILE A 24 24.79 -3.87 -9.55
N LEU A 25 24.69 -2.61 -9.96
CA LEU A 25 23.47 -1.81 -9.74
C LEU A 25 22.24 -2.44 -10.41
N CYS A 26 22.36 -2.92 -11.65
CA CYS A 26 21.29 -3.64 -12.34
C CYS A 26 20.87 -4.91 -11.62
N LEU A 27 21.84 -5.69 -11.09
CA LEU A 27 21.56 -6.89 -10.30
C LEU A 27 20.86 -6.56 -8.96
N LEU A 28 21.27 -5.48 -8.30
CA LEU A 28 20.65 -5.02 -7.05
C LEU A 28 19.22 -4.55 -7.27
N VAL A 29 18.96 -3.84 -8.38
CA VAL A 29 17.58 -3.46 -8.77
C VAL A 29 16.75 -4.70 -9.11
N LYS A 30 17.31 -5.65 -9.89
CA LYS A 30 16.60 -6.89 -10.25
C LYS A 30 16.29 -7.79 -9.05
N LYS A 31 17.14 -7.79 -8.03
CA LYS A 31 16.91 -8.50 -6.77
C LYS A 31 15.98 -7.73 -5.80
N GLY A 32 15.53 -6.53 -6.16
CA GLY A 32 14.67 -5.71 -5.32
C GLY A 32 15.36 -5.10 -4.09
N ILE A 33 16.71 -5.18 -4.05
CA ILE A 33 17.51 -4.59 -2.96
C ILE A 33 17.57 -3.06 -3.12
N LEU A 34 17.53 -2.58 -4.37
CA LEU A 34 17.51 -1.16 -4.72
C LEU A 34 16.23 -0.87 -5.50
N SER A 35 15.43 0.08 -5.04
CA SER A 35 14.24 0.54 -5.74
C SER A 35 14.33 2.04 -5.99
N PHE A 36 14.05 2.46 -7.22
CA PHE A 36 13.91 3.87 -7.55
C PHE A 36 12.48 4.31 -7.26
N LYS A 37 12.28 5.10 -6.22
CA LYS A 37 10.99 5.75 -5.91
C LYS A 37 11.14 7.27 -6.03
N GLY A 38 10.47 7.85 -7.03
CA GLY A 38 10.30 9.29 -7.18
C GLY A 38 11.60 10.09 -7.25
N HIS A 39 12.13 10.56 -6.16
CA HIS A 39 13.32 11.42 -6.10
C HIS A 39 14.46 10.86 -5.25
N GLY A 40 14.51 9.54 -4.97
CA GLY A 40 15.57 8.95 -4.15
C GLY A 40 15.80 7.47 -4.38
N LEU A 41 17.04 7.04 -4.13
CA LEU A 41 17.43 5.63 -4.08
C LEU A 41 17.06 5.10 -2.69
N THR A 42 16.09 4.19 -2.60
CA THR A 42 15.74 3.55 -1.33
C THR A 42 16.31 2.14 -1.28
N LEU A 43 17.08 1.87 -0.23
CA LEU A 43 17.49 0.52 0.16
C LEU A 43 16.31 -0.13 0.89
N GLY A 44 15.51 -0.89 0.14
CA GLY A 44 14.44 -1.72 0.69
C GLY A 44 14.53 -3.09 0.07
N THR A 45 14.51 -4.15 0.88
CA THR A 45 14.38 -5.49 0.34
C THR A 45 12.93 -5.69 -0.12
N ALA A 46 12.71 -6.27 -1.30
CA ALA A 46 11.37 -6.63 -1.78
C ALA A 46 10.61 -7.47 -0.74
N GLU A 47 11.34 -8.19 0.10
CA GLU A 47 10.82 -8.97 1.21
C GLU A 47 10.23 -8.10 2.33
N SER A 48 10.88 -6.98 2.70
CA SER A 48 10.34 -6.07 3.72
C SER A 48 9.05 -5.37 3.24
N GLU A 49 9.01 -4.92 2.00
CA GLU A 49 7.81 -4.33 1.40
C GLU A 49 6.64 -5.34 1.33
N ALA A 50 6.93 -6.60 0.95
CA ALA A 50 5.93 -7.66 0.94
C ALA A 50 5.40 -7.94 2.36
N LYS A 51 6.28 -7.96 3.36
CA LYS A 51 5.90 -8.14 4.76
C LYS A 51 5.00 -7.01 5.25
N ILE A 52 5.35 -5.75 4.96
CA ILE A 52 4.54 -4.58 5.31
C ILE A 52 3.14 -4.71 4.70
N ARG A 53 3.04 -5.00 3.41
CA ARG A 53 1.75 -5.18 2.71
C ARG A 53 0.92 -6.29 3.33
N ASN A 54 1.52 -7.44 3.59
CA ASN A 54 0.82 -8.57 4.22
C ASN A 54 0.27 -8.20 5.60
N MET A 55 1.02 -7.45 6.41
CA MET A 55 0.56 -6.97 7.72
C MET A 55 -0.57 -5.97 7.59
N GLN A 56 -0.49 -5.04 6.63
CA GLN A 56 -1.54 -4.07 6.35
C GLN A 56 -2.83 -4.77 5.90
N GLN A 57 -2.74 -5.74 4.98
CA GLN A 57 -3.88 -6.52 4.51
C GLN A 57 -4.50 -7.36 5.61
N LEU A 58 -3.69 -8.03 6.43
CA LEU A 58 -4.17 -8.82 7.56
C LEU A 58 -4.92 -7.95 8.57
N TYR A 59 -4.38 -6.78 8.90
CA TYR A 59 -5.05 -5.85 9.81
C TYR A 59 -6.39 -5.37 9.24
N ALA A 60 -6.42 -4.94 7.98
CA ALA A 60 -7.62 -4.48 7.31
C ALA A 60 -8.70 -5.58 7.29
N LYS A 61 -8.31 -6.80 6.93
CA LYS A 61 -9.22 -7.95 6.94
C LYS A 61 -9.81 -8.20 8.32
N THR A 62 -8.98 -8.24 9.36
CA THR A 62 -9.43 -8.47 10.74
C THR A 62 -10.37 -7.37 11.21
N LEU A 63 -10.07 -6.10 10.91
CA LEU A 63 -10.92 -4.97 11.29
C LEU A 63 -12.27 -5.03 10.58
N LEU A 64 -12.28 -5.25 9.26
CA LEU A 64 -13.51 -5.27 8.47
C LEU A 64 -14.36 -6.53 8.74
N GLU A 65 -13.76 -7.68 8.98
CA GLU A 65 -14.49 -8.88 9.40
C GLU A 65 -15.11 -8.71 10.79
N GLY A 66 -14.42 -8.06 11.73
CA GLY A 66 -14.97 -7.71 13.04
C GLY A 66 -16.19 -6.80 12.94
N THR A 67 -16.23 -5.92 11.92
CA THR A 67 -17.35 -5.01 11.66
C THR A 67 -18.65 -5.74 11.30
N ILE A 68 -18.58 -6.98 10.79
CA ILE A 68 -19.77 -7.79 10.46
C ILE A 68 -20.64 -7.99 11.72
N ALA A 69 -20.02 -8.19 12.88
CA ALA A 69 -20.74 -8.43 14.13
C ALA A 69 -21.55 -7.20 14.57
N ASP A 70 -21.11 -6.00 14.19
CA ASP A 70 -21.74 -4.75 14.61
C ASP A 70 -22.87 -4.30 13.66
N ILE A 71 -23.01 -4.94 12.50
CA ILE A 71 -24.11 -4.65 11.56
C ILE A 71 -25.38 -5.37 12.04
N PRO A 72 -26.53 -4.70 12.16
CA PRO A 72 -27.79 -5.30 12.61
C PRO A 72 -28.19 -6.57 11.86
N GLU A 73 -28.86 -7.48 12.52
CA GLU A 73 -29.32 -8.77 11.97
C GLU A 73 -30.32 -8.59 10.81
N GLU A 74 -31.00 -7.43 10.74
CA GLU A 74 -31.92 -7.05 9.67
C GLU A 74 -31.26 -6.99 8.27
N CYS A 75 -29.91 -6.88 8.23
CA CYS A 75 -29.17 -6.97 6.98
C CYS A 75 -28.86 -8.41 6.65
N GLU A 76 -29.29 -8.90 5.49
CA GLU A 76 -28.99 -10.26 5.05
C GLU A 76 -27.49 -10.57 5.07
N TYR A 77 -27.13 -11.73 5.59
CA TYR A 77 -25.73 -12.17 5.73
C TYR A 77 -24.93 -12.09 4.44
N TYR A 78 -25.53 -12.39 3.30
CA TYR A 78 -24.87 -12.30 1.99
C TYR A 78 -24.51 -10.87 1.62
N HIS A 79 -25.38 -9.90 1.89
CA HIS A 79 -25.10 -8.49 1.65
C HIS A 79 -23.96 -7.99 2.52
N LYS A 80 -23.91 -8.38 3.80
CA LYS A 80 -22.82 -8.03 4.71
C LYS A 80 -21.46 -8.51 4.18
N ARG A 81 -21.36 -9.78 3.81
CA ARG A 81 -20.11 -10.35 3.26
C ARG A 81 -19.69 -9.71 1.96
N PHE A 82 -20.66 -9.45 1.08
CA PHE A 82 -20.39 -8.82 -0.20
C PHE A 82 -19.82 -7.40 -0.02
N VAL A 83 -20.48 -6.57 0.81
CA VAL A 83 -20.02 -5.22 1.12
C VAL A 83 -18.59 -5.23 1.68
N ILE A 84 -18.30 -6.14 2.60
CA ILE A 84 -16.96 -6.26 3.19
C ILE A 84 -15.94 -6.71 2.15
N SER A 85 -16.28 -7.65 1.27
CA SER A 85 -15.38 -8.05 0.18
C SER A 85 -15.03 -6.86 -0.71
N GLN A 86 -15.99 -6.03 -1.10
CA GLN A 86 -15.74 -4.83 -1.91
C GLN A 86 -14.90 -3.79 -1.16
N CYS A 87 -15.12 -3.62 0.14
CA CYS A 87 -14.29 -2.75 0.97
C CYS A 87 -12.84 -3.29 1.08
N LEU A 88 -12.65 -4.60 1.14
CA LEU A 88 -11.33 -5.22 1.15
C LEU A 88 -10.59 -5.01 -0.17
N ASP A 89 -11.28 -5.10 -1.30
CA ASP A 89 -10.71 -4.82 -2.62
C ASP A 89 -10.19 -3.38 -2.70
N GLU A 90 -10.95 -2.43 -2.14
CA GLU A 90 -10.54 -1.02 -2.07
C GLU A 90 -9.32 -0.83 -1.16
N VAL A 91 -9.32 -1.45 0.02
CA VAL A 91 -8.15 -1.40 0.92
C VAL A 91 -6.92 -2.02 0.26
N GLU A 92 -7.08 -3.09 -0.52
CA GLU A 92 -5.98 -3.67 -1.28
C GLU A 92 -5.43 -2.68 -2.32
N ARG A 93 -6.30 -1.89 -2.97
CA ARG A 93 -5.91 -0.79 -3.86
C ARG A 93 -5.07 0.24 -3.10
N MET A 94 -5.55 0.74 -1.95
CA MET A 94 -4.84 1.71 -1.11
C MET A 94 -3.43 1.23 -0.74
N VAL A 95 -3.32 -0.02 -0.29
CA VAL A 95 -2.04 -0.64 0.10
C VAL A 95 -1.10 -0.79 -1.11
N ARG A 96 -1.64 -1.10 -2.28
CA ARG A 96 -0.87 -1.28 -3.52
C ARG A 96 -0.32 0.04 -4.06
N GLU A 97 -1.11 1.09 -4.05
CA GLU A 97 -0.73 2.42 -4.55
C GLU A 97 0.33 3.09 -3.67
N ASN A 98 0.45 2.68 -2.42
CA ASN A 98 1.54 3.07 -1.53
C ASN A 98 1.60 4.58 -1.19
N HIS A 99 0.47 5.29 -1.29
CA HIS A 99 0.32 6.72 -1.01
C HIS A 99 -0.57 7.02 0.19
N ILE A 100 -0.67 6.07 1.14
CA ILE A 100 -1.52 6.21 2.31
C ILE A 100 -0.93 7.30 3.22
N THR A 101 -1.72 8.32 3.49
CA THR A 101 -1.41 9.39 4.44
C THR A 101 -2.50 9.47 5.51
N ASP A 102 -2.16 10.01 6.68
CA ASP A 102 -3.06 10.16 7.81
C ASP A 102 -3.65 11.59 7.91
N ASP A 103 -3.71 12.31 6.77
CA ASP A 103 -4.37 13.61 6.69
C ASP A 103 -5.90 13.48 6.47
N ASP A 104 -6.64 14.47 6.97
CA ASP A 104 -8.09 14.47 6.95
C ASP A 104 -8.66 14.44 5.51
N THR A 105 -7.98 15.05 4.54
CA THR A 105 -8.42 15.09 3.14
C THR A 105 -8.34 13.70 2.51
N TYR A 106 -7.27 12.95 2.81
CA TYR A 106 -7.11 11.58 2.34
C TYR A 106 -8.18 10.67 2.99
N ILE A 107 -8.35 10.77 4.32
CA ILE A 107 -9.33 9.99 5.08
C ILE A 107 -10.74 10.23 4.52
N GLU A 108 -11.13 11.50 4.30
CA GLU A 108 -12.43 11.84 3.74
C GLU A 108 -12.60 11.29 2.33
N THR A 109 -11.58 11.36 1.49
CA THR A 109 -11.61 10.80 0.12
C THR A 109 -11.85 9.29 0.15
N GLU A 110 -11.11 8.55 0.96
CA GLU A 110 -11.27 7.09 1.06
C GLU A 110 -12.62 6.72 1.70
N TYR A 111 -13.10 7.50 2.69
CA TYR A 111 -14.43 7.34 3.23
C TYR A 111 -15.52 7.48 2.13
N GLN A 112 -15.45 8.52 1.31
CA GLN A 112 -16.43 8.73 0.24
C GLN A 112 -16.42 7.60 -0.80
N ILE A 113 -15.24 7.09 -1.16
CA ILE A 113 -15.10 5.95 -2.07
C ILE A 113 -15.77 4.72 -1.47
N ILE A 114 -15.41 4.34 -0.25
CA ILE A 114 -15.96 3.16 0.44
C ILE A 114 -17.44 3.30 0.69
N TYR A 115 -17.91 4.47 1.12
CA TYR A 115 -19.33 4.74 1.30
C TYR A 115 -20.13 4.60 0.00
N SER A 116 -19.59 5.08 -1.13
CA SER A 116 -20.20 4.92 -2.44
C SER A 116 -20.31 3.45 -2.85
N ILE A 117 -19.30 2.64 -2.55
CA ILE A 117 -19.31 1.19 -2.78
C ILE A 117 -20.42 0.54 -1.95
N VAL A 118 -20.51 0.87 -0.66
CA VAL A 118 -21.56 0.36 0.24
C VAL A 118 -22.94 0.69 -0.31
N LEU A 119 -23.21 1.95 -0.65
CA LEU A 119 -24.51 2.40 -1.17
C LEU A 119 -24.90 1.74 -2.49
N LYS A 120 -23.94 1.52 -3.37
CA LYS A 120 -24.18 0.90 -4.68
C LYS A 120 -24.68 -0.53 -4.57
N HIS A 121 -24.26 -1.24 -3.53
CA HIS A 121 -24.50 -2.68 -3.38
C HIS A 121 -25.47 -3.02 -2.24
N THR A 122 -26.12 -2.03 -1.65
CA THR A 122 -27.07 -2.25 -0.55
C THR A 122 -28.46 -1.71 -0.88
N VAL A 123 -29.45 -2.52 -0.55
CA VAL A 123 -30.87 -2.20 -0.79
C VAL A 123 -31.55 -1.62 0.46
N THR A 124 -30.91 -1.72 1.63
CA THR A 124 -31.48 -1.34 2.91
C THR A 124 -31.18 0.12 3.25
N ASP A 125 -32.17 0.83 3.80
CA ASP A 125 -32.01 2.23 4.26
C ASP A 125 -31.07 2.37 5.47
N TYR A 126 -30.70 1.26 6.11
CA TYR A 126 -29.77 1.25 7.23
C TYR A 126 -28.46 1.97 6.91
N PHE A 127 -27.88 1.70 5.75
CA PHE A 127 -26.59 2.28 5.34
C PHE A 127 -26.67 3.77 4.97
N ARG A 128 -27.86 4.33 4.91
CA ARG A 128 -28.09 5.77 4.68
C ARG A 128 -28.26 6.57 5.97
N LYS A 129 -28.42 5.90 7.11
CA LYS A 129 -28.56 6.55 8.42
C LYS A 129 -27.28 7.25 8.81
N ASP A 130 -27.39 8.36 9.52
CA ASP A 130 -26.24 9.15 9.93
C ASP A 130 -25.38 8.43 10.96
N GLU A 131 -25.97 7.58 11.80
CA GLU A 131 -25.23 6.71 12.72
C GLU A 131 -24.29 5.77 11.97
N PHE A 132 -24.75 5.18 10.86
CA PHE A 132 -23.88 4.31 10.05
C PHE A 132 -22.77 5.11 9.33
N LYS A 133 -23.10 6.30 8.82
CA LYS A 133 -22.10 7.17 8.18
C LYS A 133 -20.97 7.54 9.15
N THR A 134 -21.34 7.97 10.36
CA THR A 134 -20.39 8.30 11.42
C THR A 134 -19.53 7.07 11.77
N TYR A 135 -20.18 5.94 11.99
CA TYR A 135 -19.50 4.69 12.29
C TYR A 135 -18.51 4.29 11.18
N LEU A 136 -18.92 4.37 9.92
CA LEU A 136 -18.05 4.04 8.78
C LEU A 136 -16.88 5.02 8.68
N HIS A 137 -17.11 6.31 8.90
CA HIS A 137 -16.07 7.32 8.89
C HIS A 137 -15.00 7.02 9.96
N ASP A 138 -15.43 6.78 11.20
CA ASP A 138 -14.53 6.43 12.31
C ASP A 138 -13.73 5.14 12.02
N LEU A 139 -14.38 4.16 11.38
CA LEU A 139 -13.74 2.91 10.97
C LEU A 139 -12.63 3.16 9.94
N ILE A 140 -12.91 3.99 8.92
CA ILE A 140 -11.93 4.31 7.87
C ILE A 140 -10.78 5.13 8.44
N GLU A 141 -11.06 6.10 9.28
CA GLU A 141 -10.04 6.89 9.97
C GLU A 141 -9.10 5.99 10.78
N LYS A 142 -9.66 5.08 11.59
CA LYS A 142 -8.90 4.09 12.36
C LYS A 142 -8.07 3.19 11.47
N LEU A 143 -8.65 2.72 10.36
CA LEU A 143 -7.97 1.87 9.39
C LEU A 143 -6.76 2.60 8.79
N VAL A 144 -6.97 3.78 8.22
CA VAL A 144 -5.92 4.59 7.56
C VAL A 144 -4.79 4.90 8.53
N LYS A 145 -5.10 5.41 9.73
CA LYS A 145 -4.09 5.72 10.75
C LYS A 145 -3.24 4.49 11.11
N GLN A 146 -3.86 3.32 11.21
CA GLN A 146 -3.13 2.10 11.51
C GLN A 146 -2.29 1.60 10.33
N LEU A 147 -2.77 1.71 9.09
CA LEU A 147 -2.00 1.35 7.91
C LEU A 147 -0.74 2.23 7.78
N VAL A 148 -0.87 3.53 8.05
CA VAL A 148 0.28 4.47 8.10
C VAL A 148 1.24 4.09 9.22
N LYS A 149 0.73 3.76 10.42
CA LYS A 149 1.56 3.35 11.56
C LYS A 149 2.35 2.07 11.27
N ILE A 150 1.70 1.05 10.70
CA ILE A 150 2.37 -0.19 10.28
C ILE A 150 3.51 0.15 9.32
N ARG A 151 3.25 1.00 8.34
CA ARG A 151 4.28 1.39 7.39
C ARG A 151 5.46 2.09 8.06
N LYS A 152 5.20 3.11 8.91
CA LYS A 152 6.25 3.85 9.63
C LYS A 152 7.09 2.94 10.56
N GLN A 153 6.49 1.87 11.08
CA GLN A 153 7.16 0.95 12.02
C GLN A 153 8.11 -0.03 11.34
N TYR A 154 7.85 -0.38 10.09
CA TYR A 154 8.57 -1.45 9.38
C TYR A 154 9.32 -0.97 8.11
N SER A 155 9.26 0.34 7.78
CA SER A 155 10.09 1.00 6.77
C SER A 155 11.43 1.43 7.35
#